data_babc1f9ca8def3d0fb096f3baa80c0ac
#
_entry.id   babc1f9ca8def3d0fb096f3baa80c0ac
#
_cell.length_a   1.000
_cell.length_b   1.000
_cell.length_c   1.000
_cell.angle_alpha   90.00
_cell.angle_beta   90.00
_cell.angle_gamma   90.00
#
_symmetry.space_group_name_H-M   'P 1'
#
loop_
_entity.id
_entity.type
_entity.pdbx_description
1 polymer ?
#
loop_
_entity_poly.entity_id
_entity_poly.type
_entity_poly.pdbx_seq_one_letter_code
_entity_poly.pdbx_strand_id
1 'polypeptide(L)'
;MGIQNIPEHELARLREKAKEITGSQFDYQSSYTELLSRRLNGEPLQYIEEYVPFYSIQINVDQRCLIPRPETEYMIEIIKNNISAPKKILDVGTGSGCIALMMKKLFPDSEVHAVDISNDAITLAKENAEINNLEVNFYQSDLLTNVEKLDFDLIVANLPYIPTCNLPTLQKEVIDYEPLIALDGGEDGLLYINKLLDNLKNTDSNDLLLVLEVDTSHAQSLRDSFTDWKDVKLEKDLVERDRYIVARK
;
A
#
# COMPACT_ATOMS: atom_id res chain seq x y z
N MET A 1 -4.39 -20.07 21.11
CA MET A 1 -5.53 -20.54 20.28
C MET A 1 -5.23 -21.96 19.81
N GLY A 2 -6.22 -22.86 19.71
CA GLY A 2 -5.97 -24.22 19.22
C GLY A 2 -6.06 -24.30 17.70
N ILE A 3 -5.46 -25.33 17.09
CA ILE A 3 -5.51 -25.60 15.62
C ILE A 3 -6.94 -25.57 15.07
N GLN A 4 -7.95 -25.86 15.89
CA GLN A 4 -9.38 -25.80 15.52
C GLN A 4 -9.91 -24.41 15.13
N ASN A 5 -9.12 -23.33 15.34
CA ASN A 5 -9.50 -21.95 15.03
C ASN A 5 -8.86 -21.39 13.74
N ILE A 6 -7.97 -22.16 13.09
CA ILE A 6 -7.37 -21.77 11.80
C ILE A 6 -8.23 -22.34 10.67
N PRO A 7 -8.71 -21.51 9.73
CA PRO A 7 -9.47 -21.97 8.58
C PRO A 7 -8.70 -23.00 7.73
N GLU A 8 -9.39 -24.00 7.16
CA GLU A 8 -8.74 -25.06 6.38
C GLU A 8 -7.97 -24.51 5.15
N HIS A 9 -8.44 -23.45 4.55
CA HIS A 9 -7.72 -22.83 3.43
C HIS A 9 -6.38 -22.22 3.86
N GLU A 10 -6.26 -21.67 5.07
CA GLU A 10 -4.97 -21.21 5.61
C GLU A 10 -4.04 -22.38 5.93
N LEU A 11 -4.58 -23.47 6.51
CA LEU A 11 -3.81 -24.67 6.76
C LEU A 11 -3.27 -25.28 5.45
N ALA A 12 -4.06 -25.24 4.37
CA ALA A 12 -3.62 -25.69 3.06
C ALA A 12 -2.45 -24.84 2.52
N ARG A 13 -2.53 -23.50 2.65
CA ARG A 13 -1.46 -22.58 2.24
C ARG A 13 -0.17 -22.81 3.05
N LEU A 14 -0.26 -22.99 4.36
CA LEU A 14 0.90 -23.33 5.20
C LEU A 14 1.54 -24.67 4.81
N ARG A 15 0.74 -25.67 4.40
CA ARG A 15 1.26 -26.94 3.89
C ARG A 15 2.03 -26.75 2.58
N GLU A 16 1.52 -25.92 1.67
CA GLU A 16 2.21 -25.63 0.41
C GLU A 16 3.53 -24.86 0.66
N LYS A 17 3.52 -23.85 1.52
CA LYS A 17 4.74 -23.10 1.90
C LYS A 17 5.78 -24.02 2.54
N ALA A 18 5.37 -24.93 3.42
CA ALA A 18 6.30 -25.92 4.01
C ALA A 18 6.94 -26.81 2.96
N LYS A 19 6.21 -27.22 1.92
CA LYS A 19 6.76 -28.01 0.79
C LYS A 19 7.76 -27.19 -0.04
N GLU A 20 7.43 -25.92 -0.30
CA GLU A 20 8.28 -24.99 -1.04
C GLU A 20 9.65 -24.83 -0.35
N ILE A 21 9.65 -24.59 0.97
CA ILE A 21 10.88 -24.39 1.75
C ILE A 21 11.75 -25.64 1.77
N THR A 22 11.16 -26.82 1.91
CA THR A 22 11.95 -28.03 2.23
C THR A 22 12.41 -28.81 0.99
N GLY A 23 11.71 -28.69 -0.12
CA GLY A 23 12.04 -29.45 -1.35
C GLY A 23 12.21 -30.99 -1.14
N SER A 24 12.12 -31.46 0.09
CA SER A 24 12.31 -32.87 0.49
C SER A 24 11.37 -33.28 1.62
N GLN A 25 11.04 -34.58 1.66
CA GLN A 25 10.05 -35.13 2.59
C GLN A 25 10.52 -35.18 4.07
N PHE A 26 11.83 -35.07 4.32
CA PHE A 26 12.40 -35.25 5.67
C PHE A 26 12.24 -34.06 6.59
N ASP A 27 12.23 -32.84 6.06
CA ASP A 27 12.10 -31.57 6.84
C ASP A 27 10.69 -30.99 6.85
N TYR A 28 9.80 -31.52 6.03
CA TYR A 28 8.43 -31.00 5.86
C TYR A 28 7.67 -30.85 7.18
N GLN A 29 7.69 -31.89 8.03
CA GLN A 29 6.93 -31.90 9.28
C GLN A 29 7.44 -30.84 10.25
N SER A 30 8.75 -30.61 10.30
CA SER A 30 9.37 -29.58 11.12
C SER A 30 8.98 -28.20 10.64
N SER A 31 9.14 -27.92 9.35
CA SER A 31 8.78 -26.64 8.72
C SER A 31 7.29 -26.33 8.85
N TYR A 32 6.41 -27.30 8.59
CA TYR A 32 4.98 -27.12 8.78
C TYR A 32 4.61 -26.79 10.23
N THR A 33 5.23 -27.48 11.20
CA THR A 33 4.98 -27.21 12.63
C THR A 33 5.44 -25.81 13.03
N GLU A 34 6.56 -25.35 12.50
CA GLU A 34 7.05 -23.98 12.72
C GLU A 34 6.10 -22.93 12.15
N LEU A 35 5.74 -23.05 10.85
CA LEU A 35 4.80 -22.12 10.20
C LEU A 35 3.45 -22.08 10.89
N LEU A 36 2.94 -23.26 11.28
CA LEU A 36 1.70 -23.38 12.05
C LEU A 36 1.80 -22.67 13.42
N SER A 37 2.95 -22.80 14.10
CA SER A 37 3.20 -22.12 15.39
C SER A 37 3.20 -20.61 15.21
N ARG A 38 3.83 -20.07 14.17
CA ARG A 38 3.80 -18.63 13.82
C ARG A 38 2.36 -18.15 13.64
N ARG A 39 1.56 -18.87 12.85
CA ARG A 39 0.15 -18.52 12.61
C ARG A 39 -0.70 -18.61 13.89
N LEU A 40 -0.51 -19.61 14.73
CA LEU A 40 -1.18 -19.76 16.03
C LEU A 40 -0.84 -18.63 17.01
N ASN A 41 0.35 -18.05 16.88
CA ASN A 41 0.76 -16.86 17.65
C ASN A 41 0.17 -15.56 17.10
N GLY A 42 -0.57 -15.60 15.99
CA GLY A 42 -1.26 -14.47 15.39
C GLY A 42 -0.49 -13.77 14.28
N GLU A 43 0.64 -14.33 13.81
CA GLU A 43 1.36 -13.74 12.68
C GLU A 43 0.50 -13.79 11.40
N PRO A 44 0.41 -12.68 10.63
CA PRO A 44 -0.32 -12.65 9.37
C PRO A 44 0.15 -13.77 8.43
N LEU A 45 -0.80 -14.44 7.78
CA LEU A 45 -0.48 -15.53 6.85
C LEU A 45 0.43 -15.04 5.72
N GLN A 46 0.23 -13.82 5.25
CA GLN A 46 1.03 -13.20 4.19
C GLN A 46 2.49 -13.01 4.60
N TYR A 47 2.78 -12.68 5.86
CA TYR A 47 4.16 -12.60 6.36
C TYR A 47 4.80 -13.98 6.50
N ILE A 48 3.99 -15.01 6.81
CA ILE A 48 4.46 -16.39 6.83
C ILE A 48 4.79 -16.90 5.43
N GLU A 49 4.00 -16.50 4.44
CA GLU A 49 4.21 -16.83 3.02
C GLU A 49 5.28 -15.97 2.36
N GLU A 50 5.57 -14.80 2.96
CA GLU A 50 6.57 -13.83 2.52
C GLU A 50 6.21 -13.07 1.25
N TYR A 51 5.04 -13.29 0.66
CA TYR A 51 4.56 -12.57 -0.51
C TYR A 51 3.04 -12.49 -0.59
N VAL A 52 2.57 -11.54 -1.39
CA VAL A 52 1.18 -11.46 -1.85
C VAL A 52 1.14 -11.25 -3.36
N PRO A 53 0.15 -11.80 -4.07
CA PRO A 53 -0.19 -11.33 -5.40
C PRO A 53 -0.77 -9.92 -5.27
N PHE A 54 -0.39 -9.01 -6.15
CA PHE A 54 -0.97 -7.68 -6.26
C PHE A 54 -1.25 -7.40 -7.73
N TYR A 55 -2.53 -7.38 -8.10
CA TYR A 55 -2.98 -7.26 -9.47
C TYR A 55 -2.34 -8.31 -10.41
N SER A 56 -1.26 -8.00 -11.08
CA SER A 56 -0.55 -8.91 -11.99
C SER A 56 0.95 -9.08 -11.66
N ILE A 57 1.37 -8.67 -10.47
CA ILE A 57 2.75 -8.81 -9.97
C ILE A 57 2.77 -9.54 -8.64
N GLN A 58 3.92 -10.07 -8.27
CA GLN A 58 4.17 -10.61 -6.94
C GLN A 58 4.89 -9.56 -6.09
N ILE A 59 4.43 -9.35 -4.89
CA ILE A 59 5.02 -8.41 -3.92
C ILE A 59 5.45 -9.19 -2.68
N ASN A 60 6.73 -9.18 -2.39
CA ASN A 60 7.24 -9.69 -1.12
C ASN A 60 6.84 -8.76 0.01
N VAL A 61 6.46 -9.34 1.12
CA VAL A 61 5.98 -8.63 2.30
C VAL A 61 6.59 -9.20 3.58
N ASP A 62 6.92 -8.31 4.50
CA ASP A 62 7.34 -8.62 5.85
C ASP A 62 7.04 -7.42 6.77
N GLN A 63 7.51 -7.45 8.00
CA GLN A 63 7.23 -6.40 9.01
C GLN A 63 7.74 -4.99 8.65
N ARG A 64 8.44 -4.83 7.53
CA ARG A 64 8.89 -3.51 7.02
C ARG A 64 7.77 -2.70 6.37
N CYS A 65 6.64 -3.32 5.99
CA CYS A 65 5.56 -2.63 5.27
C CYS A 65 4.17 -3.12 5.70
N LEU A 66 3.17 -2.29 5.39
CA LEU A 66 1.77 -2.72 5.37
C LEU A 66 1.57 -3.81 4.31
N ILE A 67 0.84 -4.87 4.66
CA ILE A 67 0.41 -5.88 3.68
C ILE A 67 -0.54 -5.21 2.67
N PRO A 68 -0.25 -5.24 1.35
CA PRO A 68 -1.15 -4.69 0.35
C PRO A 68 -2.58 -5.20 0.48
N ARG A 69 -3.56 -4.29 0.44
CA ARG A 69 -4.98 -4.61 0.62
C ARG A 69 -5.72 -4.73 -0.72
N PRO A 70 -6.82 -5.50 -0.79
CA PRO A 70 -7.64 -5.59 -2.00
C PRO A 70 -8.20 -4.25 -2.47
N GLU A 71 -8.49 -3.34 -1.53
CA GLU A 71 -8.93 -1.99 -1.84
C GLU A 71 -7.84 -1.22 -2.60
N THR A 72 -6.57 -1.37 -2.21
CA THR A 72 -5.44 -0.75 -2.91
C THR A 72 -5.25 -1.32 -4.32
N GLU A 73 -5.56 -2.61 -4.55
CA GLU A 73 -5.61 -3.15 -5.91
C GLU A 73 -6.68 -2.48 -6.78
N TYR A 74 -7.87 -2.24 -6.21
CA TYR A 74 -8.95 -1.59 -6.96
C TYR A 74 -8.63 -0.13 -7.32
N MET A 75 -7.81 0.55 -6.53
CA MET A 75 -7.30 1.89 -6.87
C MET A 75 -6.58 1.90 -8.23
N ILE A 76 -5.92 0.81 -8.62
CA ILE A 76 -5.29 0.68 -9.94
C ILE A 76 -6.31 0.81 -11.08
N GLU A 77 -7.51 0.21 -10.94
CA GLU A 77 -8.57 0.36 -11.93
C GLU A 77 -9.09 1.80 -12.00
N ILE A 78 -9.21 2.47 -10.86
CA ILE A 78 -9.60 3.88 -10.82
C ILE A 78 -8.57 4.74 -11.56
N ILE A 79 -7.28 4.53 -11.33
CA ILE A 79 -6.21 5.26 -12.02
C ILE A 79 -6.31 5.05 -13.54
N LYS A 80 -6.43 3.82 -14.01
CA LYS A 80 -6.55 3.47 -15.44
C LYS A 80 -7.71 4.17 -16.13
N ASN A 81 -8.83 4.34 -15.41
CA ASN A 81 -10.02 4.98 -15.93
C ASN A 81 -9.90 6.52 -16.01
N ASN A 82 -8.96 7.11 -15.28
CA ASN A 82 -8.82 8.56 -15.16
C ASN A 82 -7.60 9.13 -15.90
N ILE A 83 -6.60 8.31 -16.24
CA ILE A 83 -5.41 8.77 -16.99
C ILE A 83 -4.92 7.65 -17.92
N SER A 84 -4.47 8.02 -19.13
CA SER A 84 -4.09 7.03 -20.14
C SER A 84 -2.60 6.97 -20.44
N ALA A 85 -1.87 8.06 -20.31
CA ALA A 85 -0.46 8.13 -20.67
C ALA A 85 0.30 9.17 -19.82
N PRO A 86 0.37 9.00 -18.49
CA PRO A 86 1.16 9.89 -17.65
C PRO A 86 2.64 9.74 -18.01
N LYS A 87 3.39 10.84 -18.06
CA LYS A 87 4.85 10.83 -18.28
C LYS A 87 5.61 10.64 -16.99
N LYS A 88 5.14 11.31 -15.93
CA LYS A 88 5.76 11.25 -14.60
C LYS A 88 4.74 10.89 -13.54
N ILE A 89 5.04 9.88 -12.76
CA ILE A 89 4.18 9.34 -11.71
C ILE A 89 4.93 9.37 -10.38
N LEU A 90 4.26 9.75 -9.32
CA LEU A 90 4.77 9.68 -7.95
C LEU A 90 3.83 8.86 -7.07
N ASP A 91 4.37 7.86 -6.40
CA ASP A 91 3.73 7.10 -5.32
C ASP A 91 4.25 7.59 -3.97
N VAL A 92 3.36 8.12 -3.13
CA VAL A 92 3.70 8.72 -1.83
C VAL A 92 3.26 7.78 -0.70
N GLY A 93 4.23 7.38 0.14
CA GLY A 93 4.01 6.33 1.14
C GLY A 93 4.01 4.95 0.49
N THR A 94 5.03 4.68 -0.33
CA THR A 94 5.04 3.52 -1.25
C THR A 94 5.03 2.15 -0.54
N GLY A 95 5.46 2.09 0.74
CA GLY A 95 5.51 0.84 1.50
C GLY A 95 6.30 -0.25 0.78
N SER A 96 5.63 -1.35 0.43
CA SER A 96 6.22 -2.46 -0.33
C SER A 96 6.54 -2.13 -1.80
N GLY A 97 6.17 -0.95 -2.29
CA GLY A 97 6.31 -0.56 -3.69
C GLY A 97 5.16 -1.04 -4.59
N CYS A 98 4.13 -1.67 -4.07
CA CYS A 98 3.10 -2.35 -4.86
C CYS A 98 2.39 -1.42 -5.87
N ILE A 99 2.05 -0.18 -5.49
CA ILE A 99 1.42 0.79 -6.39
C ILE A 99 2.44 1.28 -7.42
N ALA A 100 3.63 1.75 -6.99
CA ALA A 100 4.66 2.25 -7.90
C ALA A 100 5.06 1.23 -8.97
N LEU A 101 5.26 -0.03 -8.57
CA LEU A 101 5.61 -1.12 -9.48
C LEU A 101 4.48 -1.43 -10.45
N MET A 102 3.23 -1.40 -9.97
CA MET A 102 2.07 -1.60 -10.84
C MET A 102 1.90 -0.43 -11.83
N MET A 103 2.17 0.82 -11.40
CA MET A 103 2.20 1.98 -12.30
C MET A 103 3.26 1.81 -13.38
N LYS A 104 4.48 1.39 -13.02
CA LYS A 104 5.55 1.14 -14.00
C LYS A 104 5.20 0.04 -14.99
N LYS A 105 4.52 -1.01 -14.53
CA LYS A 105 4.07 -2.10 -15.41
C LYS A 105 2.97 -1.67 -16.39
N LEU A 106 2.03 -0.84 -15.94
CA LEU A 106 0.92 -0.35 -16.77
C LEU A 106 1.34 0.75 -17.74
N PHE A 107 2.26 1.60 -17.32
CA PHE A 107 2.77 2.74 -18.07
C PHE A 107 4.29 2.61 -18.24
N PRO A 108 4.76 1.69 -19.10
CA PRO A 108 6.19 1.35 -19.21
C PRO A 108 7.05 2.53 -19.66
N ASP A 109 6.47 3.48 -20.40
CA ASP A 109 7.17 4.68 -20.88
C ASP A 109 7.21 5.81 -19.84
N SER A 110 6.52 5.66 -18.72
CA SER A 110 6.50 6.65 -17.65
C SER A 110 7.77 6.60 -16.80
N GLU A 111 8.22 7.76 -16.35
CA GLU A 111 9.17 7.90 -15.25
C GLU A 111 8.39 7.77 -13.94
N VAL A 112 8.62 6.67 -13.21
CA VAL A 112 7.94 6.39 -11.94
C VAL A 112 8.89 6.65 -10.78
N HIS A 113 8.41 7.47 -9.86
CA HIS A 113 9.06 7.80 -8.60
C HIS A 113 8.23 7.27 -7.44
N ALA A 114 8.89 6.92 -6.35
CA ALA A 114 8.23 6.43 -5.15
C ALA A 114 8.97 6.91 -3.90
N VAL A 115 8.23 7.39 -2.93
CA VAL A 115 8.79 7.90 -1.67
C VAL A 115 8.14 7.22 -0.47
N ASP A 116 8.95 7.03 0.57
CA ASP A 116 8.50 6.59 1.88
C ASP A 116 9.38 7.23 2.96
N ILE A 117 8.82 7.46 4.13
CA ILE A 117 9.58 7.94 5.29
C ILE A 117 10.47 6.84 5.88
N SER A 118 10.05 5.58 5.73
CA SER A 118 10.76 4.38 6.21
C SER A 118 11.81 3.93 5.20
N ASN A 119 13.08 3.95 5.61
CA ASN A 119 14.16 3.39 4.78
C ASN A 119 14.04 1.87 4.63
N ASP A 120 13.44 1.18 5.59
CA ASP A 120 13.20 -0.26 5.55
C ASP A 120 12.14 -0.60 4.49
N ALA A 121 11.07 0.20 4.40
CA ALA A 121 10.07 0.09 3.34
C ALA A 121 10.69 0.34 1.95
N ILE A 122 11.51 1.40 1.80
CA ILE A 122 12.25 1.67 0.56
C ILE A 122 13.16 0.50 0.16
N THR A 123 13.80 -0.15 1.13
CA THR A 123 14.65 -1.31 0.87
C THR A 123 13.82 -2.47 0.33
N LEU A 124 12.69 -2.78 0.97
CA LEU A 124 11.76 -3.82 0.50
C LEU A 124 11.18 -3.50 -0.89
N ALA A 125 10.81 -2.23 -1.13
CA ALA A 125 10.28 -1.80 -2.42
C ALA A 125 11.32 -2.00 -3.57
N LYS A 126 12.60 -1.76 -3.31
CA LYS A 126 13.69 -2.04 -4.26
C LYS A 126 13.85 -3.54 -4.52
N GLU A 127 13.82 -4.37 -3.47
CA GLU A 127 13.84 -5.83 -3.60
C GLU A 127 12.67 -6.31 -4.49
N ASN A 128 11.47 -5.75 -4.29
CA ASN A 128 10.29 -6.04 -5.10
C ASN A 128 10.42 -5.56 -6.56
N ALA A 129 11.09 -4.44 -6.79
CA ALA A 129 11.38 -3.95 -8.13
C ALA A 129 12.31 -4.91 -8.89
N GLU A 130 13.36 -5.41 -8.23
CA GLU A 130 14.29 -6.39 -8.81
C GLU A 130 13.58 -7.69 -9.18
N ILE A 131 12.77 -8.26 -8.30
CA ILE A 131 12.02 -9.51 -8.54
C ILE A 131 11.08 -9.38 -9.74
N ASN A 132 10.45 -8.21 -9.90
CA ASN A 132 9.51 -7.96 -10.99
C ASN A 132 10.18 -7.41 -12.27
N ASN A 133 11.49 -7.16 -12.27
CA ASN A 133 12.25 -6.53 -13.35
C ASN A 133 11.63 -5.20 -13.79
N LEU A 134 11.28 -4.33 -12.84
CA LEU A 134 10.66 -3.03 -13.06
C LEU A 134 11.56 -1.91 -12.52
N GLU A 135 11.79 -0.88 -13.32
CA GLU A 135 12.63 0.27 -12.95
C GLU A 135 11.77 1.38 -12.33
N VAL A 136 11.97 1.67 -11.05
CA VAL A 136 11.32 2.74 -10.29
C VAL A 136 12.38 3.51 -9.50
N ASN A 137 12.23 4.83 -9.42
CA ASN A 137 13.12 5.70 -8.66
C ASN A 137 12.65 5.82 -7.21
N PHE A 138 13.30 5.14 -6.28
CA PHE A 138 12.95 5.13 -4.87
C PHE A 138 13.79 6.08 -4.04
N TYR A 139 13.13 6.92 -3.20
CA TYR A 139 13.77 7.88 -2.31
C TYR A 139 13.18 7.82 -0.91
N GLN A 140 14.02 7.98 0.11
CA GLN A 140 13.51 8.22 1.46
C GLN A 140 13.08 9.69 1.58
N SER A 141 11.82 9.94 1.95
CA SER A 141 11.25 11.29 2.11
C SER A 141 10.07 11.30 3.09
N ASP A 142 10.00 12.32 3.93
CA ASP A 142 8.75 12.66 4.63
C ASP A 142 7.83 13.37 3.62
N LEU A 143 6.88 12.60 3.07
CA LEU A 143 6.01 13.01 1.97
C LEU A 143 6.85 13.60 0.82
N LEU A 144 6.64 14.88 0.49
CA LEU A 144 7.28 15.55 -0.65
C LEU A 144 8.54 16.34 -0.28
N THR A 145 9.03 16.27 0.97
CA THR A 145 10.12 17.13 1.45
C THR A 145 11.40 16.98 0.65
N ASN A 146 11.74 15.77 0.19
CA ASN A 146 12.94 15.49 -0.61
C ASN A 146 12.65 15.34 -2.11
N VAL A 147 11.44 15.73 -2.56
CA VAL A 147 11.06 15.72 -3.96
C VAL A 147 11.37 17.08 -4.56
N GLU A 148 12.43 17.15 -5.38
CA GLU A 148 12.98 18.43 -5.88
C GLU A 148 12.03 19.20 -6.79
N LYS A 149 11.20 18.50 -7.58
CA LYS A 149 10.26 19.08 -8.53
C LYS A 149 8.91 18.38 -8.46
N LEU A 150 7.84 19.16 -8.40
CA LEU A 150 6.46 18.66 -8.39
C LEU A 150 5.83 18.78 -9.78
N ASP A 151 6.52 18.29 -10.82
CA ASP A 151 6.09 18.29 -12.22
C ASP A 151 5.50 16.91 -12.64
N PHE A 152 4.71 16.30 -11.76
CA PHE A 152 4.08 15.02 -11.98
C PHE A 152 2.72 15.16 -12.68
N ASP A 153 2.41 14.20 -13.55
CA ASP A 153 1.08 14.09 -14.19
C ASP A 153 0.11 13.31 -13.28
N LEU A 154 0.66 12.39 -12.47
CA LEU A 154 -0.09 11.55 -11.55
C LEU A 154 0.65 11.48 -10.20
N ILE A 155 -0.07 11.77 -9.13
CA ILE A 155 0.35 11.46 -7.76
C ILE A 155 -0.66 10.48 -7.16
N VAL A 156 -0.16 9.38 -6.62
CA VAL A 156 -0.97 8.37 -5.92
C VAL A 156 -0.52 8.29 -4.47
N ALA A 157 -1.45 8.06 -3.56
CA ALA A 157 -1.08 7.79 -2.17
C ALA A 157 -2.12 6.93 -1.45
N ASN A 158 -1.62 5.97 -0.68
CA ASN A 158 -2.33 5.28 0.37
C ASN A 158 -1.57 5.54 1.68
N LEU A 159 -1.89 6.65 2.34
CA LEU A 159 -1.21 7.12 3.56
C LEU A 159 -1.91 6.57 4.81
N PRO A 160 -1.22 6.52 5.96
CA PRO A 160 -1.84 6.16 7.23
C PRO A 160 -3.04 7.07 7.52
N TYR A 161 -4.21 6.47 7.72
CA TYR A 161 -5.47 7.19 7.92
C TYR A 161 -6.28 6.74 9.15
N ILE A 162 -5.73 5.85 9.98
CA ILE A 162 -6.43 5.36 11.17
C ILE A 162 -6.20 6.36 12.31
N PRO A 163 -7.27 6.90 12.94
CA PRO A 163 -7.12 7.73 14.13
C PRO A 163 -6.36 6.99 15.24
N THR A 164 -5.41 7.64 15.90
CA THR A 164 -4.58 7.03 16.96
C THR A 164 -5.42 6.32 18.02
N CYS A 165 -6.58 6.89 18.41
CA CYS A 165 -7.48 6.30 19.40
C CYS A 165 -8.14 4.99 18.93
N ASN A 166 -8.19 4.73 17.63
CA ASN A 166 -8.78 3.53 17.04
C ASN A 166 -7.77 2.37 16.87
N LEU A 167 -6.47 2.63 16.95
CA LEU A 167 -5.43 1.59 16.81
C LEU A 167 -5.67 0.38 17.71
N PRO A 168 -6.01 0.54 19.02
CA PRO A 168 -6.25 -0.60 19.90
C PRO A 168 -7.48 -1.46 19.53
N THR A 169 -8.33 -0.98 18.60
CA THR A 169 -9.54 -1.71 18.14
C THR A 169 -9.27 -2.57 16.92
N LEU A 170 -8.10 -2.45 16.32
CA LEU A 170 -7.71 -3.23 15.15
C LEU A 170 -7.58 -4.71 15.48
N GLN A 171 -7.63 -5.54 14.44
CA GLN A 171 -7.34 -6.96 14.60
C GLN A 171 -5.95 -7.16 15.19
N LYS A 172 -5.82 -8.14 16.07
CA LYS A 172 -4.59 -8.38 16.78
C LYS A 172 -3.40 -8.63 15.85
N GLU A 173 -3.63 -9.36 14.75
CA GLU A 173 -2.59 -9.61 13.73
C GLU A 173 -2.09 -8.32 13.05
N VAL A 174 -2.92 -7.29 12.93
CA VAL A 174 -2.53 -6.00 12.37
C VAL A 174 -1.70 -5.22 13.38
N ILE A 175 -2.22 -5.03 14.60
CA ILE A 175 -1.55 -4.18 15.60
C ILE A 175 -0.26 -4.78 16.15
N ASP A 176 -0.16 -6.11 16.22
CA ASP A 176 1.01 -6.80 16.77
C ASP A 176 2.14 -7.00 15.74
N TYR A 177 1.84 -6.97 14.44
CA TYR A 177 2.82 -7.35 13.40
C TYR A 177 3.06 -6.29 12.33
N GLU A 178 2.04 -5.52 11.94
CA GLU A 178 2.23 -4.51 10.89
C GLU A 178 2.82 -3.21 11.49
N PRO A 179 3.65 -2.46 10.74
CA PRO A 179 4.32 -1.29 11.28
C PRO A 179 3.31 -0.17 11.63
N LEU A 180 3.33 0.31 12.87
CA LEU A 180 2.43 1.37 13.34
C LEU A 180 2.51 2.64 12.50
N ILE A 181 3.70 2.95 11.97
CA ILE A 181 3.92 4.10 11.09
C ILE A 181 3.09 4.03 9.79
N ALA A 182 2.69 2.83 9.37
CA ALA A 182 1.84 2.63 8.19
C ALA A 182 0.33 2.64 8.53
N LEU A 183 -0.04 2.71 9.81
CA LEU A 183 -1.42 2.64 10.29
C LEU A 183 -1.90 3.96 10.90
N ASP A 184 -1.06 4.57 11.75
CA ASP A 184 -1.42 5.73 12.58
C ASP A 184 -1.48 7.01 11.76
N GLY A 185 -2.68 7.50 11.48
CA GLY A 185 -2.95 8.75 10.77
C GLY A 185 -3.00 9.99 11.67
N GLY A 186 -2.61 9.87 12.96
CA GLY A 186 -2.69 10.95 13.94
C GLY A 186 -4.03 11.02 14.65
N GLU A 187 -4.28 12.12 15.36
CA GLU A 187 -5.43 12.28 16.26
C GLU A 187 -6.78 12.00 15.57
N ASP A 188 -6.95 12.54 14.36
CA ASP A 188 -8.16 12.43 13.55
C ASP A 188 -8.02 11.53 12.31
N GLY A 189 -6.85 10.90 12.11
CA GLY A 189 -6.57 10.07 10.92
C GLY A 189 -6.25 10.85 9.65
N LEU A 190 -6.12 12.18 9.70
CA LEU A 190 -5.92 13.05 8.54
C LEU A 190 -4.56 13.72 8.48
N LEU A 191 -3.68 13.46 9.45
CA LEU A 191 -2.41 14.16 9.61
C LEU A 191 -1.57 14.19 8.33
N TYR A 192 -1.34 13.03 7.73
CA TYR A 192 -0.46 12.90 6.57
C TYR A 192 -1.15 13.33 5.28
N ILE A 193 -2.46 13.08 5.16
CA ILE A 193 -3.25 13.52 4.01
C ILE A 193 -3.27 15.05 3.96
N ASN A 194 -3.54 15.72 5.08
CA ASN A 194 -3.53 17.19 5.15
C ASN A 194 -2.15 17.77 4.84
N LYS A 195 -1.07 17.18 5.38
CA LYS A 195 0.30 17.59 5.03
C LYS A 195 0.59 17.43 3.53
N LEU A 196 0.18 16.33 2.93
CA LEU A 196 0.35 16.11 1.49
C LEU A 196 -0.40 17.19 0.69
N LEU A 197 -1.65 17.46 1.03
CA LEU A 197 -2.44 18.50 0.36
C LEU A 197 -1.83 19.90 0.53
N ASP A 198 -1.29 20.20 1.71
CA ASP A 198 -0.58 21.47 1.95
C ASP A 198 0.69 21.60 1.08
N ASN A 199 1.45 20.52 0.94
CA ASN A 199 2.61 20.50 0.03
C ASN A 199 2.19 20.73 -1.44
N LEU A 200 1.04 20.23 -1.84
CA LEU A 200 0.54 20.33 -3.22
C LEU A 200 -0.12 21.70 -3.53
N LYS A 201 -0.41 22.54 -2.54
CA LYS A 201 -1.00 23.89 -2.79
C LYS A 201 -0.14 24.74 -3.72
N ASN A 202 1.18 24.66 -3.59
CA ASN A 202 2.15 25.48 -4.32
C ASN A 202 2.73 24.78 -5.55
N THR A 203 2.16 23.65 -5.99
CA THR A 203 2.63 23.02 -7.23
C THR A 203 2.11 23.81 -8.45
N ASP A 204 3.01 24.08 -9.38
CA ASP A 204 2.72 24.80 -10.63
C ASP A 204 2.14 23.87 -11.73
N SER A 205 1.91 22.59 -11.43
CA SER A 205 1.34 21.65 -12.38
C SER A 205 -0.13 21.98 -12.65
N ASN A 206 -0.44 22.35 -13.90
CA ASN A 206 -1.79 22.71 -14.33
C ASN A 206 -2.68 21.53 -14.74
N ASP A 207 -2.16 20.30 -14.70
CA ASP A 207 -2.87 19.08 -15.13
C ASP A 207 -2.48 17.86 -14.28
N LEU A 208 -2.31 18.09 -12.98
CA LEU A 208 -2.00 17.03 -12.03
C LEU A 208 -3.27 16.25 -11.68
N LEU A 209 -3.23 14.93 -11.86
CA LEU A 209 -4.19 14.00 -11.28
C LEU A 209 -3.66 13.51 -9.93
N LEU A 210 -4.47 13.65 -8.88
CA LEU A 210 -4.23 13.07 -7.56
C LEU A 210 -5.24 11.97 -7.30
N VAL A 211 -4.77 10.79 -6.89
CA VAL A 211 -5.62 9.68 -6.45
C VAL A 211 -5.20 9.27 -5.04
N LEU A 212 -6.12 9.40 -4.09
CA LEU A 212 -5.91 9.07 -2.69
C LEU A 212 -6.83 7.93 -2.25
N GLU A 213 -6.29 6.94 -1.53
CA GLU A 213 -7.09 6.05 -0.70
C GLU A 213 -7.33 6.72 0.65
N VAL A 214 -8.58 6.68 1.14
CA VAL A 214 -8.98 7.36 2.37
C VAL A 214 -9.94 6.48 3.20
N ASP A 215 -10.05 6.76 4.49
CA ASP A 215 -11.11 6.16 5.29
C ASP A 215 -12.48 6.68 4.87
N THR A 216 -13.45 5.79 4.78
CA THR A 216 -14.83 6.12 4.39
C THR A 216 -15.46 7.22 5.26
N SER A 217 -15.13 7.25 6.55
CA SER A 217 -15.65 8.26 7.49
C SER A 217 -15.16 9.67 7.18
N HIS A 218 -14.02 9.81 6.50
CA HIS A 218 -13.40 11.09 6.16
C HIS A 218 -13.63 11.51 4.70
N ALA A 219 -14.07 10.59 3.83
CA ALA A 219 -14.11 10.80 2.39
C ALA A 219 -14.85 12.09 2.00
N GLN A 220 -16.05 12.34 2.55
CA GLN A 220 -16.85 13.51 2.21
C GLN A 220 -16.22 14.81 2.71
N SER A 221 -15.74 14.87 3.96
CA SER A 221 -15.11 16.07 4.53
C SER A 221 -13.80 16.42 3.83
N LEU A 222 -13.02 15.41 3.47
CA LEU A 222 -11.80 15.59 2.67
C LEU A 222 -12.12 16.12 1.28
N ARG A 223 -13.12 15.55 0.58
CA ARG A 223 -13.54 16.07 -0.72
C ARG A 223 -13.84 17.56 -0.66
N ASP A 224 -14.57 18.00 0.37
CA ASP A 224 -14.99 19.40 0.53
C ASP A 224 -13.80 20.34 0.85
N SER A 225 -12.64 19.80 1.25
CA SER A 225 -11.41 20.57 1.49
C SER A 225 -10.59 20.89 0.22
N PHE A 226 -10.92 20.30 -0.93
CA PHE A 226 -10.23 20.50 -2.21
C PHE A 226 -10.69 21.76 -2.95
N THR A 227 -10.72 22.93 -2.28
CA THR A 227 -11.31 24.16 -2.80
C THR A 227 -10.62 24.71 -4.06
N ASP A 228 -9.32 24.45 -4.22
CA ASP A 228 -8.51 25.00 -5.32
C ASP A 228 -8.29 23.97 -6.47
N TRP A 229 -9.02 22.86 -6.45
CA TRP A 229 -8.96 21.80 -7.46
C TRP A 229 -10.15 21.89 -8.41
N LYS A 230 -9.92 21.62 -9.71
CA LYS A 230 -10.93 21.80 -10.77
C LYS A 230 -12.03 20.75 -10.78
N ASP A 231 -11.68 19.52 -10.55
CA ASP A 231 -12.59 18.38 -10.59
C ASP A 231 -12.24 17.44 -9.43
N VAL A 232 -13.18 17.23 -8.51
CA VAL A 232 -12.98 16.37 -7.34
C VAL A 232 -14.13 15.38 -7.23
N LYS A 233 -13.81 14.10 -7.35
CA LYS A 233 -14.75 12.99 -7.30
C LYS A 233 -14.45 12.08 -6.12
N LEU A 234 -15.50 11.54 -5.54
CA LEU A 234 -15.44 10.38 -4.67
C LEU A 234 -15.75 9.15 -5.51
N GLU A 235 -14.84 8.18 -5.46
CA GLU A 235 -15.03 6.88 -6.07
C GLU A 235 -15.19 5.82 -4.99
N LYS A 236 -16.00 4.81 -5.30
CA LYS A 236 -16.36 3.76 -4.36
C LYS A 236 -15.49 2.53 -4.52
N ASP A 237 -15.33 1.81 -3.41
CA ASP A 237 -14.74 0.47 -3.43
C ASP A 237 -15.75 -0.59 -3.94
N LEU A 238 -15.30 -1.84 -4.04
CA LEU A 238 -16.12 -2.97 -4.53
C LEU A 238 -17.35 -3.31 -3.65
N VAL A 239 -17.43 -2.73 -2.46
CA VAL A 239 -18.57 -2.88 -1.54
C VAL A 239 -19.34 -1.57 -1.36
N GLU A 240 -19.26 -0.66 -2.35
CA GLU A 240 -20.02 0.59 -2.45
C GLU A 240 -19.73 1.62 -1.35
N ARG A 241 -18.53 1.60 -0.74
CA ARG A 241 -18.10 2.61 0.23
C ARG A 241 -17.24 3.67 -0.45
N ASP A 242 -17.44 4.94 -0.13
CA ASP A 242 -16.58 6.04 -0.57
C ASP A 242 -15.16 5.82 -0.02
N ARG A 243 -14.21 5.53 -0.89
CA ARG A 243 -12.87 5.08 -0.51
C ARG A 243 -11.76 5.84 -1.21
N TYR A 244 -12.03 6.45 -2.35
CA TYR A 244 -10.99 7.11 -3.12
C TYR A 244 -11.40 8.52 -3.47
N ILE A 245 -10.43 9.44 -3.36
CA ILE A 245 -10.56 10.80 -3.90
C ILE A 245 -9.76 10.84 -5.19
N VAL A 246 -10.42 11.27 -6.26
CA VAL A 246 -9.83 11.55 -7.56
C VAL A 246 -9.96 13.04 -7.82
N ALA A 247 -8.85 13.76 -7.84
CA ALA A 247 -8.84 15.22 -7.97
C ALA A 247 -7.90 15.68 -9.08
N ARG A 248 -8.32 16.70 -9.84
CA ARG A 248 -7.51 17.37 -10.87
C ARG A 248 -7.22 18.80 -10.50
N LYS A 249 -5.96 19.20 -10.67
CA LYS A 249 -5.52 20.58 -10.43
C LYS A 249 -5.56 21.42 -11.71
#